data_f4e0c78b18d93fd6d8b9bb4fb302d9d0
#
_entry.id   f4e0c78b18d93fd6d8b9bb4fb302d9d0
#
_cell.length_a   1.000
_cell.length_b   1.000
_cell.length_c   1.000
_cell.angle_alpha   90.00
_cell.angle_beta   90.00
_cell.angle_gamma   90.00
#
_symmetry.space_group_name_H-M   'P 1'
#
loop_
_entity.id
_entity.type
_entity.pdbx_description
1 polymer ?
#
loop_
_entity_poly.entity_id
_entity_poly.type
_entity_poly.pdbx_seq_one_letter_code
_entity_poly.pdbx_strand_id
1 'polypeptide(L)'
;MEYINRFYWLIALCLIISTGANASVNPKPFVIPELKEWKGSDGAFVPTEATKIVYAANNPELERIARIFAQDYQTMFGRSLEVVQGKGAAGDFIFSLRTDKKLGKEGYTIRVTDRVALSAPENIGVYWGTRTLLQIAEQSENHQLPKGTLRDYPDYPLRGFMIDCGRKFIPLSYLQDYVKTMSYYKMNTLQIHLNDNGFKQYFEHDWSKTYAAFRLECDTYPGLTARDGHYTKKEFVDLQKLAEQSYVEIIPEIDIPAHSLAFSHYKPELGSKEYGMDHLDLFNPEVYTFFDALFKEYLEGEEPVFRGNKVHVGTDEYSNAKKEVVEKFRAFTDHYIRYIESFGKQACVWGALTHAKGDTPVKSENVIMNAWYNGYADPKEMIKQGYHLISIPDGLVYIVPQAGYYYDYLNTKSLYEKWTPAQI
;
A
#
# COMPACT_ATOMS: atom_id res chain seq x y z
N MET A 1 -51.32 65.28 11.66
CA MET A 1 -50.88 64.55 10.41
C MET A 1 -49.36 64.63 10.14
N GLU A 2 -48.54 65.20 11.05
CA GLU A 2 -47.07 65.26 10.85
C GLU A 2 -46.26 64.11 11.49
N TYR A 3 -46.87 63.23 12.32
CA TYR A 3 -46.18 62.17 12.97
C TYR A 3 -46.16 60.82 12.18
N ILE A 4 -47.04 60.76 11.14
CA ILE A 4 -47.15 59.50 10.34
C ILE A 4 -46.06 59.46 9.24
N ASN A 5 -45.60 60.63 8.74
CA ASN A 5 -44.58 60.63 7.68
C ASN A 5 -43.16 60.39 8.15
N ARG A 6 -42.84 60.49 9.44
CA ARG A 6 -41.50 60.15 9.97
C ARG A 6 -41.30 58.65 10.20
N PHE A 7 -42.39 57.92 10.36
CA PHE A 7 -42.29 56.45 10.61
C PHE A 7 -42.03 55.68 9.31
N TYR A 8 -42.48 56.14 8.18
CA TYR A 8 -42.23 55.49 6.88
C TYR A 8 -40.80 55.65 6.38
N TRP A 9 -40.12 56.74 6.74
CA TRP A 9 -38.73 56.97 6.37
C TRP A 9 -37.77 56.13 7.22
N LEU A 10 -38.10 55.77 8.43
CA LEU A 10 -37.33 54.88 9.26
C LEU A 10 -37.49 53.39 8.84
N ILE A 11 -38.66 53.02 8.29
CA ILE A 11 -38.91 51.67 7.77
C ILE A 11 -38.24 51.51 6.38
N ALA A 12 -38.18 52.57 5.57
CA ALA A 12 -37.49 52.53 4.29
C ALA A 12 -35.96 52.50 4.43
N LEU A 13 -35.40 53.03 5.53
CA LEU A 13 -33.96 53.00 5.79
C LEU A 13 -33.48 51.68 6.42
N CYS A 14 -34.37 50.90 7.01
CA CYS A 14 -34.06 49.55 7.52
C CYS A 14 -34.15 48.45 6.45
N LEU A 15 -34.68 48.74 5.26
CA LEU A 15 -34.83 47.78 4.17
C LEU A 15 -33.71 47.86 3.11
N ILE A 16 -32.70 48.71 3.31
CA ILE A 16 -31.48 48.75 2.47
C ILE A 16 -30.23 48.37 3.28
N ILE A 17 -30.39 47.52 4.27
CA ILE A 17 -29.30 46.63 4.63
C ILE A 17 -29.42 45.43 3.67
N SER A 18 -29.01 45.67 2.43
CA SER A 18 -28.63 44.56 1.58
C SER A 18 -27.63 43.74 2.39
N THR A 19 -28.06 42.61 2.87
CA THR A 19 -27.15 41.54 3.22
C THR A 19 -26.32 41.27 1.98
N GLY A 20 -25.24 42.00 1.83
CA GLY A 20 -24.11 41.50 1.07
C GLY A 20 -23.79 40.19 1.73
N ALA A 21 -24.34 39.07 1.20
CA ALA A 21 -23.85 37.77 1.48
C ALA A 21 -22.37 37.85 1.10
N ASN A 22 -21.50 38.02 2.08
CA ASN A 22 -20.09 37.79 1.90
C ASN A 22 -20.03 36.35 1.39
N ALA A 23 -19.83 36.24 0.08
CA ALA A 23 -19.65 34.95 -0.53
C ALA A 23 -18.53 34.26 0.26
N SER A 24 -18.86 33.18 0.99
CA SER A 24 -17.91 32.54 1.87
C SER A 24 -16.98 31.71 1.04
N VAL A 25 -15.70 32.02 1.09
CA VAL A 25 -14.64 31.24 0.46
C VAL A 25 -14.75 29.78 0.91
N ASN A 26 -14.75 28.85 -0.02
CA ASN A 26 -14.88 27.43 0.28
C ASN A 26 -13.80 26.95 1.25
N PRO A 27 -14.17 26.27 2.35
CA PRO A 27 -13.20 25.64 3.25
C PRO A 27 -12.46 24.51 2.54
N LYS A 28 -11.33 24.09 3.12
CA LYS A 28 -10.56 22.94 2.62
C LYS A 28 -11.43 21.69 2.62
N PRO A 29 -11.58 20.99 1.47
CA PRO A 29 -12.33 19.74 1.42
C PRO A 29 -11.68 18.67 2.30
N PHE A 30 -12.50 17.84 2.90
CA PHE A 30 -12.02 16.66 3.62
C PHE A 30 -11.64 15.56 2.62
N VAL A 31 -10.41 15.05 2.71
CA VAL A 31 -9.93 13.89 1.95
C VAL A 31 -8.92 13.12 2.79
N ILE A 32 -8.73 11.85 2.49
CA ILE A 32 -7.73 10.98 3.13
C ILE A 32 -6.76 10.47 2.06
N PRO A 33 -5.45 10.74 2.23
CA PRO A 33 -4.80 11.64 3.20
C PRO A 33 -5.18 13.10 3.01
N GLU A 34 -5.02 13.90 4.06
CA GLU A 34 -5.35 15.33 4.06
C GLU A 34 -4.53 16.12 3.01
N LEU A 35 -5.17 17.02 2.30
CA LEU A 35 -4.53 17.88 1.29
C LEU A 35 -3.43 18.75 1.89
N LYS A 36 -2.31 18.86 1.20
CA LYS A 36 -1.19 19.75 1.60
C LYS A 36 -1.55 21.21 1.49
N GLU A 37 -2.11 21.64 0.36
CA GLU A 37 -2.41 23.03 0.10
C GLU A 37 -3.83 23.18 -0.45
N TRP A 38 -4.56 24.17 0.02
CA TRP A 38 -5.88 24.55 -0.47
C TRP A 38 -6.05 26.07 -0.47
N LYS A 39 -6.51 26.59 -1.60
CA LYS A 39 -6.96 27.96 -1.74
C LYS A 39 -8.37 27.96 -2.32
N GLY A 40 -9.36 28.12 -1.47
CA GLY A 40 -10.76 28.18 -1.84
C GLY A 40 -11.12 29.43 -2.63
N SER A 41 -12.20 29.34 -3.38
CA SER A 41 -12.93 30.47 -3.98
C SER A 41 -14.43 30.19 -3.87
N ASP A 42 -15.27 31.12 -4.27
CA ASP A 42 -16.71 31.00 -4.09
C ASP A 42 -17.37 30.09 -5.10
N GLY A 43 -18.40 29.35 -4.68
CA GLY A 43 -19.24 28.52 -5.50
C GLY A 43 -18.69 27.10 -5.74
N ALA A 44 -19.35 26.35 -6.60
CA ALA A 44 -19.02 24.97 -6.91
C ALA A 44 -19.04 24.71 -8.42
N PHE A 45 -18.34 23.66 -8.83
CA PHE A 45 -18.49 23.00 -10.11
C PHE A 45 -19.49 21.86 -9.92
N VAL A 46 -20.56 21.84 -10.72
CA VAL A 46 -21.58 20.79 -10.70
C VAL A 46 -21.53 20.03 -12.02
N PRO A 47 -21.17 18.72 -12.01
CA PRO A 47 -21.22 17.90 -13.22
C PRO A 47 -22.64 17.80 -13.78
N THR A 48 -22.78 17.87 -15.10
CA THR A 48 -24.04 17.72 -15.83
C THR A 48 -24.00 16.52 -16.78
N GLU A 49 -25.11 16.25 -17.48
CA GLU A 49 -25.15 15.19 -18.51
C GLU A 49 -24.19 15.47 -19.69
N ALA A 50 -23.82 16.74 -19.91
CA ALA A 50 -22.87 17.12 -20.96
C ALA A 50 -21.40 17.08 -20.51
N THR A 51 -21.12 16.86 -19.22
CA THR A 51 -19.78 16.80 -18.66
C THR A 51 -18.98 15.65 -19.25
N LYS A 52 -17.78 15.92 -19.72
CA LYS A 52 -16.83 14.95 -20.26
C LYS A 52 -15.57 14.88 -19.43
N ILE A 53 -14.84 13.79 -19.61
CA ILE A 53 -13.45 13.67 -19.18
C ILE A 53 -12.56 13.85 -20.41
N VAL A 54 -11.80 14.92 -20.43
CA VAL A 54 -10.96 15.28 -21.58
C VAL A 54 -9.51 15.08 -21.18
N TYR A 55 -8.78 14.25 -21.90
CA TYR A 55 -7.35 14.09 -21.70
C TYR A 55 -6.55 14.81 -22.80
N ALA A 56 -5.49 15.52 -22.40
CA ALA A 56 -4.63 16.24 -23.29
C ALA A 56 -3.54 15.34 -23.88
N ALA A 57 -3.22 15.54 -25.15
CA ALA A 57 -2.17 14.85 -25.89
C ALA A 57 -2.41 13.36 -26.18
N ASN A 58 -1.59 12.81 -27.10
CA ASN A 58 -1.58 11.38 -27.44
C ASN A 58 -0.77 10.61 -26.38
N ASN A 59 -1.41 10.31 -25.25
CA ASN A 59 -0.83 9.58 -24.12
C ASN A 59 -1.76 8.43 -23.72
N PRO A 60 -1.46 7.17 -24.11
CA PRO A 60 -2.30 6.01 -23.82
C PRO A 60 -2.50 5.77 -22.34
N GLU A 61 -1.52 6.09 -21.50
CA GLU A 61 -1.63 5.92 -20.05
C GLU A 61 -2.57 6.96 -19.45
N LEU A 62 -2.55 8.20 -19.94
CA LEU A 62 -3.49 9.23 -19.50
C LEU A 62 -4.93 8.90 -19.92
N GLU A 63 -5.10 8.32 -21.13
CA GLU A 63 -6.39 7.81 -21.57
C GLU A 63 -6.88 6.68 -20.64
N ARG A 64 -6.01 5.72 -20.29
CA ARG A 64 -6.34 4.63 -19.37
C ARG A 64 -6.82 5.18 -18.02
N ILE A 65 -6.11 6.16 -17.45
CA ILE A 65 -6.49 6.82 -16.19
C ILE A 65 -7.86 7.49 -16.31
N ALA A 66 -8.10 8.20 -17.41
CA ALA A 66 -9.40 8.83 -17.65
C ALA A 66 -10.55 7.81 -17.73
N ARG A 67 -10.34 6.67 -18.38
CA ARG A 67 -11.32 5.58 -18.45
C ARG A 67 -11.56 4.92 -17.09
N ILE A 68 -10.52 4.70 -16.28
CA ILE A 68 -10.67 4.20 -14.90
C ILE A 68 -11.49 5.19 -14.07
N PHE A 69 -11.17 6.47 -14.14
CA PHE A 69 -11.95 7.49 -13.43
C PHE A 69 -13.42 7.52 -13.88
N ALA A 70 -13.68 7.40 -15.18
CA ALA A 70 -15.07 7.31 -15.69
C ALA A 70 -15.80 6.09 -15.14
N GLN A 71 -15.14 4.92 -15.11
CA GLN A 71 -15.71 3.69 -14.58
C GLN A 71 -15.99 3.78 -13.08
N ASP A 72 -15.05 4.31 -12.31
CA ASP A 72 -15.20 4.52 -10.86
C ASP A 72 -16.32 5.52 -10.58
N TYR A 73 -16.40 6.61 -11.36
CA TYR A 73 -17.44 7.62 -11.25
C TYR A 73 -18.83 7.02 -11.53
N GLN A 74 -18.92 6.18 -12.55
CA GLN A 74 -20.16 5.44 -12.85
C GLN A 74 -20.54 4.48 -11.73
N THR A 75 -19.58 3.74 -11.21
CA THR A 75 -19.81 2.75 -10.14
C THR A 75 -20.23 3.41 -8.83
N MET A 76 -19.61 4.53 -8.47
CA MET A 76 -19.87 5.22 -7.20
C MET A 76 -21.12 6.09 -7.25
N PHE A 77 -21.38 6.74 -8.39
CA PHE A 77 -22.38 7.82 -8.50
C PHE A 77 -23.49 7.55 -9.52
N GLY A 78 -23.43 6.41 -10.24
CA GLY A 78 -24.43 6.05 -11.23
C GLY A 78 -24.44 6.89 -12.51
N ARG A 79 -23.43 7.77 -12.70
CA ARG A 79 -23.34 8.68 -13.85
C ARG A 79 -22.21 8.32 -14.78
N SER A 80 -22.54 8.09 -16.05
CA SER A 80 -21.55 7.88 -17.12
C SER A 80 -20.97 9.20 -17.58
N LEU A 81 -19.65 9.23 -17.75
CA LEU A 81 -18.90 10.36 -18.30
C LEU A 81 -18.18 9.91 -19.57
N GLU A 82 -18.40 10.64 -20.69
CA GLU A 82 -17.69 10.37 -21.94
C GLU A 82 -16.20 10.72 -21.80
N VAL A 83 -15.32 9.85 -22.29
CA VAL A 83 -13.86 10.09 -22.29
C VAL A 83 -13.43 10.45 -23.71
N VAL A 84 -12.85 11.62 -23.88
CA VAL A 84 -12.44 12.15 -25.20
C VAL A 84 -11.05 12.77 -25.13
N GLN A 85 -10.31 12.68 -26.24
CA GLN A 85 -9.08 13.42 -26.41
C GLN A 85 -9.35 14.84 -26.87
N GLY A 86 -8.68 15.85 -26.29
CA GLY A 86 -8.88 17.25 -26.72
C GLY A 86 -8.31 18.30 -25.78
N LYS A 87 -8.82 19.53 -25.92
CA LYS A 87 -8.41 20.65 -25.06
C LYS A 87 -9.36 20.87 -23.88
N GLY A 88 -10.54 20.28 -23.92
CA GLY A 88 -11.60 20.48 -22.95
C GLY A 88 -12.24 21.90 -23.00
N ALA A 89 -13.39 22.02 -22.37
CA ALA A 89 -14.19 23.25 -22.32
C ALA A 89 -14.68 23.52 -20.89
N ALA A 90 -15.45 24.59 -20.71
CA ALA A 90 -16.25 24.78 -19.49
C ALA A 90 -17.20 23.58 -19.31
N GLY A 91 -17.37 23.11 -18.09
CA GLY A 91 -18.18 21.93 -17.77
C GLY A 91 -17.44 20.60 -17.78
N ASP A 92 -16.16 20.54 -18.19
CA ASP A 92 -15.40 19.30 -18.33
C ASP A 92 -14.43 19.04 -17.16
N PHE A 93 -14.11 17.74 -16.95
CA PHE A 93 -12.86 17.32 -16.29
C PHE A 93 -11.74 17.28 -17.32
N ILE A 94 -10.62 17.91 -17.04
CA ILE A 94 -9.49 18.02 -17.97
C ILE A 94 -8.24 17.46 -17.31
N PHE A 95 -7.66 16.39 -17.88
CA PHE A 95 -6.46 15.72 -17.39
C PHE A 95 -5.27 16.02 -18.29
N SER A 96 -4.16 16.46 -17.69
CA SER A 96 -2.96 16.83 -18.45
C SER A 96 -1.68 16.57 -17.67
N LEU A 97 -0.57 16.43 -18.39
CA LEU A 97 0.77 16.44 -17.79
C LEU A 97 1.34 17.87 -17.83
N ARG A 98 1.93 18.27 -16.72
CA ARG A 98 2.58 19.58 -16.59
C ARG A 98 3.77 19.46 -15.64
N THR A 99 4.94 19.86 -16.09
CA THR A 99 6.16 19.86 -15.29
C THR A 99 6.03 20.78 -14.09
N ASP A 100 6.21 20.23 -12.88
CA ASP A 100 6.39 20.96 -11.64
C ASP A 100 7.34 20.15 -10.73
N LYS A 101 8.60 20.58 -10.65
CA LYS A 101 9.65 19.87 -9.89
C LYS A 101 9.36 19.75 -8.39
N LYS A 102 8.54 20.62 -7.84
CA LYS A 102 8.20 20.62 -6.41
C LYS A 102 7.14 19.58 -6.05
N LEU A 103 6.43 19.03 -7.03
CA LEU A 103 5.41 17.99 -6.81
C LEU A 103 5.99 16.58 -6.76
N GLY A 104 7.23 16.37 -7.23
CA GLY A 104 7.77 15.02 -7.42
C GLY A 104 6.96 14.23 -8.44
N LYS A 105 7.14 12.91 -8.45
CA LYS A 105 6.48 12.03 -9.43
C LYS A 105 4.98 11.83 -9.15
N GLU A 106 4.62 11.76 -7.88
CA GLU A 106 3.27 11.40 -7.43
C GLU A 106 2.38 12.60 -7.11
N GLY A 107 2.93 13.81 -7.07
CA GLY A 107 2.16 15.01 -6.74
C GLY A 107 1.31 15.50 -7.91
N TYR A 108 0.29 16.30 -7.59
CA TYR A 108 -0.67 16.83 -8.55
C TYR A 108 -1.24 18.18 -8.11
N THR A 109 -1.86 18.87 -9.05
CA THR A 109 -2.62 20.10 -8.83
C THR A 109 -4.01 19.94 -9.41
N ILE A 110 -5.04 20.35 -8.68
CA ILE A 110 -6.41 20.45 -9.18
C ILE A 110 -6.88 21.89 -9.05
N ARG A 111 -7.38 22.43 -10.15
CA ARG A 111 -8.03 23.73 -10.19
C ARG A 111 -9.49 23.57 -10.59
N VAL A 112 -10.38 23.95 -9.69
CA VAL A 112 -11.84 23.91 -9.89
C VAL A 112 -12.34 25.32 -10.15
N THR A 113 -12.90 25.55 -11.33
CA THR A 113 -13.51 26.82 -11.78
C THR A 113 -14.86 26.53 -12.44
N ASP A 114 -15.07 26.98 -13.68
CA ASP A 114 -16.11 26.52 -14.59
C ASP A 114 -15.81 25.14 -15.20
N ARG A 115 -14.62 24.61 -14.92
CA ARG A 115 -14.08 23.29 -15.29
C ARG A 115 -13.22 22.75 -14.17
N VAL A 116 -12.89 21.48 -14.24
CA VAL A 116 -11.97 20.83 -13.29
C VAL A 116 -10.69 20.45 -14.04
N ALA A 117 -9.62 21.20 -13.81
CA ALA A 117 -8.32 20.96 -14.43
C ALA A 117 -7.40 20.21 -13.44
N LEU A 118 -7.12 18.94 -13.71
CA LEU A 118 -6.16 18.11 -13.01
C LEU A 118 -4.88 17.99 -13.81
N SER A 119 -3.75 18.34 -13.21
CA SER A 119 -2.43 18.26 -13.83
C SER A 119 -1.40 17.70 -12.87
N ALA A 120 -0.42 16.96 -13.40
CA ALA A 120 0.68 16.39 -12.64
C ALA A 120 1.94 16.28 -13.51
N PRO A 121 3.14 16.14 -12.91
CA PRO A 121 4.37 15.90 -13.67
C PRO A 121 4.37 14.54 -14.38
N GLU A 122 3.78 13.51 -13.77
CA GLU A 122 3.71 12.14 -14.31
C GLU A 122 2.28 11.59 -14.21
N ASN A 123 1.99 10.55 -14.99
CA ASN A 123 0.66 9.91 -15.04
C ASN A 123 0.17 9.44 -13.67
N ILE A 124 1.06 8.90 -12.83
CA ILE A 124 0.72 8.45 -11.49
C ILE A 124 0.14 9.59 -10.62
N GLY A 125 0.66 10.81 -10.74
CA GLY A 125 0.11 11.98 -10.03
C GLY A 125 -1.30 12.32 -10.51
N VAL A 126 -1.58 12.21 -11.83
CA VAL A 126 -2.96 12.35 -12.35
C VAL A 126 -3.88 11.29 -11.74
N TYR A 127 -3.41 10.04 -11.67
CA TYR A 127 -4.20 8.96 -11.07
C TYR A 127 -4.55 9.27 -9.60
N TRP A 128 -3.59 9.70 -8.78
CA TRP A 128 -3.86 10.10 -7.38
C TRP A 128 -4.82 11.30 -7.29
N GLY A 129 -4.70 12.24 -8.20
CA GLY A 129 -5.63 13.37 -8.29
C GLY A 129 -7.06 12.92 -8.57
N THR A 130 -7.27 11.88 -9.38
CA THR A 130 -8.61 11.29 -9.59
C THR A 130 -9.20 10.71 -8.31
N ARG A 131 -8.39 10.10 -7.44
CA ARG A 131 -8.85 9.59 -6.13
C ARG A 131 -9.32 10.73 -5.24
N THR A 132 -8.61 11.86 -5.24
CA THR A 132 -9.05 13.07 -4.55
C THR A 132 -10.37 13.60 -5.09
N LEU A 133 -10.55 13.66 -6.41
CA LEU A 133 -11.81 14.10 -7.03
C LEU A 133 -12.99 13.22 -6.61
N LEU A 134 -12.82 11.90 -6.59
CA LEU A 134 -13.87 10.97 -6.15
C LEU A 134 -14.23 11.20 -4.68
N GLN A 135 -13.25 11.32 -3.79
CA GLN A 135 -13.50 11.56 -2.37
C GLN A 135 -14.22 12.89 -2.10
N ILE A 136 -13.91 13.95 -2.85
CA ILE A 136 -14.62 15.23 -2.73
C ILE A 136 -16.04 15.11 -3.27
N ALA A 137 -16.22 14.50 -4.44
CA ALA A 137 -17.53 14.34 -5.08
C ALA A 137 -18.50 13.49 -4.24
N GLU A 138 -18.00 12.49 -3.52
CA GLU A 138 -18.81 11.62 -2.66
C GLU A 138 -19.48 12.37 -1.50
N GLN A 139 -18.96 13.52 -1.09
CA GLN A 139 -19.42 14.28 0.07
C GLN A 139 -20.66 15.15 -0.19
N SER A 140 -21.19 15.15 -1.40
CA SER A 140 -22.38 15.92 -1.75
C SER A 140 -23.33 15.13 -2.67
N GLU A 141 -24.65 15.31 -2.49
CA GLU A 141 -25.67 14.62 -3.28
C GLU A 141 -25.57 14.90 -4.79
N ASN A 142 -25.11 16.07 -5.18
CA ASN A 142 -24.94 16.46 -6.58
C ASN A 142 -23.52 16.19 -7.11
N HIS A 143 -22.67 15.54 -6.33
CA HIS A 143 -21.26 15.26 -6.66
C HIS A 143 -20.49 16.51 -7.06
N GLN A 144 -20.88 17.66 -6.48
CA GLN A 144 -20.26 18.96 -6.73
C GLN A 144 -18.88 19.06 -6.11
N LEU A 145 -18.03 19.84 -6.75
CA LEU A 145 -16.68 20.13 -6.30
C LEU A 145 -16.56 21.61 -5.91
N PRO A 146 -16.12 21.95 -4.69
CA PRO A 146 -15.92 23.33 -4.30
C PRO A 146 -14.88 24.01 -5.19
N LYS A 147 -15.15 25.22 -5.67
CA LYS A 147 -14.19 26.00 -6.45
C LYS A 147 -12.99 26.39 -5.61
N GLY A 148 -11.82 26.28 -6.22
CA GLY A 148 -10.54 26.56 -5.57
C GLY A 148 -9.38 25.90 -6.31
N THR A 149 -8.22 25.98 -5.70
CA THR A 149 -7.00 25.32 -6.19
C THR A 149 -6.37 24.55 -5.06
N LEU A 150 -6.04 23.29 -5.33
CA LEU A 150 -5.28 22.43 -4.41
C LEU A 150 -3.97 22.00 -5.03
N ARG A 151 -2.99 21.77 -4.18
CA ARG A 151 -1.73 21.10 -4.46
C ARG A 151 -1.53 19.99 -3.44
N ASP A 152 -1.16 18.80 -3.91
CA ASP A 152 -0.99 17.66 -3.03
C ASP A 152 0.14 16.75 -3.52
N TYR A 153 0.84 16.13 -2.59
CA TYR A 153 1.96 15.22 -2.84
C TYR A 153 2.22 14.38 -1.59
N PRO A 154 2.75 13.15 -1.73
CA PRO A 154 3.06 12.30 -0.58
C PRO A 154 4.30 12.77 0.18
N ASP A 155 4.32 12.57 1.50
CA ASP A 155 5.52 12.72 2.33
C ASP A 155 6.45 11.52 2.21
N TYR A 156 5.88 10.34 1.95
CA TYR A 156 6.60 9.07 1.89
C TYR A 156 6.38 8.38 0.55
N PRO A 157 7.45 7.90 -0.09
CA PRO A 157 7.34 7.23 -1.40
C PRO A 157 6.68 5.84 -1.29
N LEU A 158 6.77 5.16 -0.15
CA LEU A 158 6.13 3.89 0.10
C LEU A 158 5.04 4.06 1.18
N ARG A 159 3.80 3.69 0.83
CA ARG A 159 2.62 3.74 1.69
C ARG A 159 1.94 2.39 1.57
N GLY A 160 2.23 1.50 2.50
CA GLY A 160 1.91 0.10 2.36
C GLY A 160 1.05 -0.47 3.47
N PHE A 161 0.63 -1.68 3.22
CA PHE A 161 0.00 -2.58 4.15
C PHE A 161 0.54 -4.00 3.94
N MET A 162 0.52 -4.81 4.98
CA MET A 162 0.86 -6.24 4.89
C MET A 162 -0.33 -7.08 5.35
N ILE A 163 -0.59 -8.18 4.66
CA ILE A 163 -1.63 -9.13 5.02
C ILE A 163 -1.06 -10.54 5.13
N ASP A 164 -1.35 -11.19 6.25
CA ASP A 164 -0.96 -12.58 6.50
C ASP A 164 -2.00 -13.52 5.90
N CYS A 165 -1.65 -14.11 4.76
CA CYS A 165 -2.44 -15.16 4.11
C CYS A 165 -1.98 -16.55 4.55
N GLY A 166 -0.81 -16.68 5.15
CA GLY A 166 -0.25 -17.93 5.63
C GLY A 166 -1.07 -18.53 6.76
N ARG A 167 -1.23 -17.80 7.87
CA ARG A 167 -2.00 -18.27 9.03
C ARG A 167 -3.50 -18.39 8.75
N LYS A 168 -4.03 -17.55 7.85
CA LYS A 168 -5.43 -17.59 7.46
C LYS A 168 -5.57 -17.34 5.96
N PHE A 169 -6.21 -18.27 5.24
CA PHE A 169 -6.51 -18.05 3.84
C PHE A 169 -7.45 -16.84 3.66
N ILE A 170 -7.02 -15.92 2.82
CA ILE A 170 -7.80 -14.75 2.42
C ILE A 170 -8.27 -14.97 0.98
N PRO A 171 -9.60 -14.98 0.71
CA PRO A 171 -10.10 -15.16 -0.66
C PRO A 171 -9.54 -14.13 -1.63
N LEU A 172 -9.29 -14.54 -2.88
CA LEU A 172 -8.76 -13.68 -3.92
C LEU A 172 -9.61 -12.41 -4.13
N SER A 173 -10.94 -12.56 -4.09
CA SER A 173 -11.87 -11.42 -4.22
C SER A 173 -11.66 -10.37 -3.14
N TYR A 174 -11.36 -10.79 -1.92
CA TYR A 174 -11.05 -9.88 -0.82
C TYR A 174 -9.74 -9.11 -1.08
N LEU A 175 -8.70 -9.79 -1.57
CA LEU A 175 -7.44 -9.13 -1.94
C LEU A 175 -7.62 -8.14 -3.09
N GLN A 176 -8.48 -8.45 -4.06
CA GLN A 176 -8.83 -7.54 -5.15
C GLN A 176 -9.53 -6.27 -4.64
N ASP A 177 -10.49 -6.42 -3.74
CA ASP A 177 -11.18 -5.29 -3.13
C ASP A 177 -10.25 -4.49 -2.20
N TYR A 178 -9.34 -5.18 -1.52
CA TYR A 178 -8.32 -4.55 -0.69
C TYR A 178 -7.38 -3.66 -1.49
N VAL A 179 -6.90 -4.14 -2.64
CA VAL A 179 -6.08 -3.34 -3.58
C VAL A 179 -6.82 -2.09 -4.04
N LYS A 180 -8.10 -2.21 -4.40
CA LYS A 180 -8.92 -1.05 -4.83
C LYS A 180 -9.09 -0.04 -3.69
N THR A 181 -9.37 -0.52 -2.47
CA THR A 181 -9.51 0.32 -1.28
C THR A 181 -8.21 1.03 -0.95
N MET A 182 -7.08 0.33 -0.97
CA MET A 182 -5.75 0.92 -0.77
C MET A 182 -5.49 2.03 -1.79
N SER A 183 -5.74 1.76 -3.07
CA SER A 183 -5.58 2.71 -4.15
C SER A 183 -6.47 3.95 -3.98
N TYR A 184 -7.72 3.77 -3.53
CA TYR A 184 -8.63 4.89 -3.24
C TYR A 184 -8.07 5.86 -2.20
N TYR A 185 -7.35 5.34 -1.20
CA TYR A 185 -6.65 6.11 -0.17
C TYR A 185 -5.17 6.41 -0.53
N LYS A 186 -4.78 6.24 -1.80
CA LYS A 186 -3.44 6.55 -2.33
C LYS A 186 -2.31 5.73 -1.67
N MET A 187 -2.61 4.54 -1.16
CA MET A 187 -1.59 3.57 -0.77
C MET A 187 -1.09 2.85 -2.01
N ASN A 188 0.21 2.54 -2.06
CA ASN A 188 0.86 2.06 -3.28
C ASN A 188 1.62 0.74 -3.14
N THR A 189 1.54 0.08 -1.97
CA THR A 189 2.30 -1.16 -1.72
C THR A 189 1.52 -2.12 -0.86
N LEU A 190 1.30 -3.35 -1.34
CA LEU A 190 0.71 -4.45 -0.58
C LEU A 190 1.70 -5.60 -0.46
N GLN A 191 2.18 -5.88 0.75
CA GLN A 191 2.97 -7.08 1.05
C GLN A 191 2.03 -8.24 1.37
N ILE A 192 2.19 -9.38 0.68
CA ILE A 192 1.40 -10.58 0.89
C ILE A 192 2.30 -11.67 1.46
N HIS A 193 2.07 -11.99 2.72
CA HIS A 193 2.77 -13.04 3.48
C HIS A 193 2.15 -14.40 3.15
N LEU A 194 2.85 -15.20 2.34
CA LEU A 194 2.29 -16.39 1.69
C LEU A 194 2.42 -17.68 2.50
N ASN A 195 3.26 -17.71 3.52
CA ASN A 195 3.42 -18.87 4.40
C ASN A 195 3.57 -18.46 5.85
N ASP A 196 3.00 -19.24 6.71
CA ASP A 196 3.20 -19.16 8.16
C ASP A 196 2.59 -20.38 8.87
N ASN A 197 2.67 -20.35 10.21
CA ASN A 197 2.11 -21.36 11.09
C ASN A 197 1.39 -20.76 12.28
N GLY A 198 0.51 -21.57 12.87
CA GLY A 198 -0.15 -21.24 14.12
C GLY A 198 0.80 -21.26 15.32
N PHE A 199 0.32 -20.74 16.43
CA PHE A 199 1.06 -20.78 17.70
C PHE A 199 0.94 -22.18 18.31
N LYS A 200 2.04 -22.91 18.43
CA LYS A 200 2.15 -24.29 18.91
C LYS A 200 1.35 -24.54 20.19
N GLN A 201 1.28 -23.57 21.09
CA GLN A 201 0.54 -23.66 22.35
C GLN A 201 -0.95 -23.97 22.18
N TYR A 202 -1.56 -23.61 21.05
CA TYR A 202 -2.95 -23.89 20.74
C TYR A 202 -3.16 -25.26 20.07
N PHE A 203 -2.06 -26.01 19.82
CA PHE A 203 -2.04 -27.30 19.15
C PHE A 203 -1.34 -28.34 20.02
N GLU A 204 -1.75 -28.44 21.29
CA GLU A 204 -1.22 -29.41 22.28
C GLU A 204 0.32 -29.33 22.44
N HIS A 205 0.94 -28.18 22.17
CA HIS A 205 2.39 -28.00 22.14
C HIS A 205 3.13 -28.94 21.18
N ASP A 206 2.47 -29.41 20.12
CA ASP A 206 2.98 -30.38 19.18
C ASP A 206 3.10 -29.77 17.78
N TRP A 207 4.32 -29.68 17.25
CA TRP A 207 4.57 -29.16 15.90
C TRP A 207 3.87 -29.98 14.81
N SER A 208 3.74 -31.31 14.99
CA SER A 208 3.06 -32.16 14.01
C SER A 208 1.56 -31.89 13.89
N LYS A 209 0.96 -31.27 14.93
CA LYS A 209 -0.45 -30.89 14.99
C LYS A 209 -0.65 -29.40 14.68
N THR A 210 0.42 -28.61 14.78
CA THR A 210 0.35 -27.16 14.57
C THR A 210 -0.02 -26.88 13.13
N TYR A 211 -1.04 -26.05 12.94
CA TYR A 211 -1.45 -25.61 11.62
C TYR A 211 -0.31 -24.85 10.91
N ALA A 212 -0.12 -25.12 9.62
CA ALA A 212 0.80 -24.40 8.77
C ALA A 212 0.35 -24.44 7.31
N ALA A 213 0.64 -23.40 6.56
CA ALA A 213 0.25 -23.31 5.17
C ALA A 213 1.24 -22.52 4.32
N PHE A 214 1.41 -22.96 3.07
CA PHE A 214 1.99 -22.20 1.97
C PHE A 214 0.91 -21.97 0.91
N ARG A 215 0.65 -20.72 0.54
CA ARG A 215 -0.57 -20.32 -0.18
C ARG A 215 -0.46 -20.19 -1.69
N LEU A 216 0.69 -20.44 -2.28
CA LEU A 216 0.86 -20.31 -3.72
C LEU A 216 1.02 -21.69 -4.37
N GLU A 217 0.37 -21.87 -5.53
CA GLU A 217 0.53 -23.07 -6.35
C GLU A 217 2.01 -23.31 -6.67
N CYS A 218 2.48 -24.55 -6.47
CA CYS A 218 3.86 -24.96 -6.64
C CYS A 218 3.94 -26.24 -7.47
N ASP A 219 4.61 -26.18 -8.62
CA ASP A 219 4.85 -27.31 -9.50
C ASP A 219 6.14 -28.05 -9.13
N THR A 220 7.15 -27.32 -8.64
CA THR A 220 8.44 -27.89 -8.23
C THR A 220 8.28 -28.90 -7.10
N TYR A 221 7.34 -28.63 -6.17
CA TYR A 221 7.08 -29.47 -5.01
C TYR A 221 5.58 -29.82 -4.91
N PRO A 222 5.12 -30.83 -5.69
CA PRO A 222 3.72 -31.24 -5.69
C PRO A 222 3.25 -31.66 -4.30
N GLY A 223 2.18 -31.04 -3.81
CA GLY A 223 1.62 -31.29 -2.47
C GLY A 223 2.11 -30.34 -1.37
N LEU A 224 3.03 -29.41 -1.66
CA LEU A 224 3.44 -28.35 -0.75
C LEU A 224 2.32 -27.33 -0.54
N THR A 225 1.62 -26.96 -1.61
CA THR A 225 0.53 -25.98 -1.58
C THR A 225 -0.61 -26.39 -0.65
N ALA A 226 -1.07 -25.46 0.17
CA ALA A 226 -2.14 -25.68 1.14
C ALA A 226 -3.46 -26.12 0.46
N ARG A 227 -4.17 -27.06 1.08
CA ARG A 227 -5.42 -27.65 0.54
C ARG A 227 -6.67 -26.92 1.00
N ASP A 228 -6.61 -26.20 2.11
CA ASP A 228 -7.72 -25.47 2.71
C ASP A 228 -7.93 -24.07 2.09
N GLY A 229 -7.12 -23.72 1.09
CA GLY A 229 -7.17 -22.50 0.31
C GLY A 229 -5.78 -22.06 -0.17
N HIS A 230 -5.70 -21.68 -1.42
CA HIS A 230 -4.48 -21.21 -2.04
C HIS A 230 -4.80 -20.36 -3.28
N TYR A 231 -3.79 -19.72 -3.82
CA TYR A 231 -3.85 -19.00 -5.09
C TYR A 231 -3.14 -19.82 -6.16
N THR A 232 -3.78 -20.02 -7.32
CA THR A 232 -3.08 -20.51 -8.50
C THR A 232 -2.07 -19.46 -8.97
N LYS A 233 -1.04 -19.86 -9.70
CA LYS A 233 -0.08 -18.92 -10.30
C LYS A 233 -0.79 -17.88 -11.17
N LYS A 234 -1.79 -18.33 -11.94
CA LYS A 234 -2.60 -17.44 -12.79
C LYS A 234 -3.37 -16.41 -11.96
N GLU A 235 -4.05 -16.82 -10.91
CA GLU A 235 -4.80 -15.91 -10.02
C GLU A 235 -3.87 -14.88 -9.37
N PHE A 236 -2.68 -15.30 -8.94
CA PHE A 236 -1.70 -14.40 -8.32
C PHE A 236 -1.12 -13.40 -9.33
N VAL A 237 -0.86 -13.83 -10.57
CA VAL A 237 -0.46 -12.94 -11.68
C VAL A 237 -1.57 -11.96 -12.01
N ASP A 238 -2.83 -12.40 -12.11
CA ASP A 238 -3.98 -11.55 -12.42
C ASP A 238 -4.22 -10.50 -11.31
N LEU A 239 -4.05 -10.89 -10.05
CA LEU A 239 -4.10 -9.95 -8.91
C LEU A 239 -3.03 -8.87 -9.01
N GLN A 240 -1.80 -9.24 -9.36
CA GLN A 240 -0.71 -8.27 -9.55
C GLN A 240 -0.99 -7.34 -10.74
N LYS A 241 -1.53 -7.84 -11.84
CA LYS A 241 -1.95 -7.00 -12.98
C LYS A 241 -3.05 -6.00 -12.58
N LEU A 242 -4.02 -6.41 -11.77
CA LEU A 242 -5.04 -5.52 -11.23
C LEU A 242 -4.40 -4.43 -10.34
N ALA A 243 -3.47 -4.82 -9.49
CA ALA A 243 -2.75 -3.91 -8.60
C ALA A 243 -1.92 -2.90 -9.40
N GLU A 244 -1.17 -3.34 -10.42
CA GLU A 244 -0.40 -2.48 -11.33
C GLU A 244 -1.31 -1.41 -11.99
N GLN A 245 -2.50 -1.80 -12.45
CA GLN A 245 -3.48 -0.88 -13.03
C GLN A 245 -3.99 0.16 -12.03
N SER A 246 -3.94 -0.14 -10.75
CA SER A 246 -4.34 0.71 -9.63
C SER A 246 -3.17 1.43 -8.97
N TYR A 247 -1.97 1.38 -9.57
CA TYR A 247 -0.72 1.90 -9.01
C TYR A 247 -0.37 1.35 -7.62
N VAL A 248 -0.71 0.09 -7.37
CA VAL A 248 -0.32 -0.67 -6.17
C VAL A 248 0.66 -1.75 -6.59
N GLU A 249 1.87 -1.76 -6.01
CA GLU A 249 2.81 -2.86 -6.17
C GLU A 249 2.52 -3.95 -5.15
N ILE A 250 2.44 -5.20 -5.58
CA ILE A 250 2.39 -6.35 -4.67
C ILE A 250 3.82 -6.84 -4.42
N ILE A 251 4.19 -6.91 -3.15
CA ILE A 251 5.43 -7.55 -2.69
C ILE A 251 5.07 -8.94 -2.18
N PRO A 252 5.34 -10.01 -2.96
CA PRO A 252 5.16 -11.37 -2.47
C PRO A 252 6.23 -11.68 -1.43
N GLU A 253 5.81 -12.36 -0.35
CA GLU A 253 6.70 -12.79 0.72
C GLU A 253 6.65 -14.29 0.88
N ILE A 254 7.82 -14.92 0.86
CA ILE A 254 8.06 -16.28 1.35
C ILE A 254 8.98 -16.15 2.54
N ASP A 255 8.43 -16.32 3.73
CA ASP A 255 9.14 -16.07 4.98
C ASP A 255 9.95 -17.31 5.39
N ILE A 256 11.25 -17.12 5.49
CA ILE A 256 12.27 -18.09 5.86
C ILE A 256 13.41 -17.38 6.62
N PRO A 257 14.14 -18.00 7.53
CA PRO A 257 14.11 -19.42 7.91
C PRO A 257 13.24 -19.77 9.11
N ALA A 258 12.64 -18.77 9.79
CA ALA A 258 11.55 -19.00 10.74
C ALA A 258 10.20 -19.06 9.99
N HIS A 259 9.09 -19.19 10.69
CA HIS A 259 7.74 -19.27 10.09
C HIS A 259 7.61 -20.34 8.99
N SER A 260 8.45 -21.37 9.04
CA SER A 260 8.71 -22.31 7.96
C SER A 260 8.08 -23.68 8.15
N LEU A 261 7.13 -23.82 9.09
CA LEU A 261 6.53 -25.12 9.44
C LEU A 261 5.83 -25.80 8.26
N ALA A 262 5.24 -25.03 7.33
CA ALA A 262 4.62 -25.61 6.13
C ALA A 262 5.64 -26.40 5.28
N PHE A 263 6.87 -25.90 5.18
CA PHE A 263 7.95 -26.54 4.44
C PHE A 263 8.51 -27.75 5.17
N SER A 264 8.67 -27.67 6.49
CA SER A 264 9.12 -28.81 7.30
C SER A 264 8.02 -29.88 7.51
N HIS A 265 6.73 -29.54 7.41
CA HIS A 265 5.68 -30.55 7.29
C HIS A 265 5.77 -31.31 5.96
N TYR A 266 6.08 -30.61 4.87
CA TYR A 266 6.26 -31.23 3.55
C TYR A 266 7.52 -32.11 3.50
N LYS A 267 8.64 -31.60 4.05
CA LYS A 267 9.94 -32.27 4.07
C LYS A 267 10.60 -32.12 5.45
N PRO A 268 10.38 -33.05 6.39
CA PRO A 268 10.81 -32.92 7.79
C PRO A 268 12.31 -32.69 7.99
N GLU A 269 13.13 -33.10 7.03
CA GLU A 269 14.59 -32.93 7.07
C GLU A 269 15.03 -31.45 6.96
N LEU A 270 14.15 -30.58 6.49
CA LEU A 270 14.42 -29.14 6.41
C LEU A 270 14.32 -28.47 7.78
N GLY A 271 13.49 -29.02 8.69
CA GLY A 271 13.21 -28.43 10.00
C GLY A 271 14.35 -28.60 10.99
N SER A 272 14.54 -27.58 11.84
CA SER A 272 15.52 -27.64 12.92
C SER A 272 15.02 -28.48 14.09
N LYS A 273 15.79 -29.48 14.46
CA LYS A 273 15.53 -30.28 15.67
C LYS A 273 15.85 -29.52 16.96
N GLU A 274 16.75 -28.55 16.87
CA GLU A 274 17.22 -27.78 18.03
C GLU A 274 16.30 -26.58 18.34
N TYR A 275 15.85 -25.86 17.30
CA TYR A 275 15.11 -24.60 17.48
C TYR A 275 13.61 -24.72 17.24
N GLY A 276 13.14 -25.86 16.76
CA GLY A 276 11.74 -26.14 16.46
C GLY A 276 11.51 -26.39 14.97
N MET A 277 10.47 -27.16 14.66
CA MET A 277 10.16 -27.53 13.27
C MET A 277 9.64 -26.36 12.44
N ASP A 278 9.27 -25.26 13.06
CA ASP A 278 8.92 -24.00 12.43
C ASP A 278 10.13 -23.16 11.98
N HIS A 279 11.33 -23.63 12.32
CA HIS A 279 12.62 -23.06 11.90
C HIS A 279 13.35 -24.04 10.98
N LEU A 280 14.01 -23.53 9.95
CA LEU A 280 14.83 -24.35 9.06
C LEU A 280 16.20 -24.67 9.71
N ASP A 281 16.76 -25.82 9.41
CA ASP A 281 18.13 -26.18 9.81
C ASP A 281 19.14 -25.52 8.86
N LEU A 282 19.73 -24.39 9.25
CA LEU A 282 20.65 -23.62 8.43
C LEU A 282 21.99 -24.33 8.16
N PHE A 283 22.29 -25.43 8.85
CA PHE A 283 23.47 -26.24 8.61
C PHE A 283 23.21 -27.35 7.57
N ASN A 284 21.94 -27.58 7.21
CA ASN A 284 21.56 -28.54 6.19
C ASN A 284 21.61 -27.91 4.79
N PRO A 285 22.52 -28.36 3.89
CA PRO A 285 22.61 -27.77 2.53
C PRO A 285 21.34 -28.03 1.70
N GLU A 286 20.53 -29.01 2.04
CA GLU A 286 19.25 -29.30 1.39
C GLU A 286 18.27 -28.11 1.51
N VAL A 287 18.36 -27.31 2.59
CA VAL A 287 17.55 -26.12 2.78
C VAL A 287 17.78 -25.12 1.63
N TYR A 288 19.03 -24.88 1.28
CA TYR A 288 19.37 -23.97 0.18
C TYR A 288 18.92 -24.53 -1.17
N THR A 289 19.16 -25.81 -1.42
CA THR A 289 18.70 -26.48 -2.65
C THR A 289 17.18 -26.36 -2.81
N PHE A 290 16.44 -26.57 -1.73
CA PHE A 290 14.98 -26.53 -1.74
C PHE A 290 14.45 -25.10 -2.03
N PHE A 291 14.94 -24.10 -1.32
CA PHE A 291 14.42 -22.73 -1.46
C PHE A 291 14.95 -22.03 -2.70
N ASP A 292 16.16 -22.32 -3.16
CA ASP A 292 16.66 -21.82 -4.44
C ASP A 292 15.75 -22.31 -5.59
N ALA A 293 15.35 -23.58 -5.58
CA ALA A 293 14.42 -24.12 -6.57
C ALA A 293 13.01 -23.53 -6.44
N LEU A 294 12.53 -23.34 -5.20
CA LEU A 294 11.22 -22.73 -4.95
C LEU A 294 11.13 -21.28 -5.46
N PHE A 295 12.09 -20.44 -5.10
CA PHE A 295 12.12 -19.05 -5.58
C PHE A 295 12.31 -18.97 -7.09
N LYS A 296 13.16 -19.83 -7.66
CA LYS A 296 13.38 -19.90 -9.10
C LYS A 296 12.08 -20.12 -9.87
N GLU A 297 11.19 -20.99 -9.38
CA GLU A 297 9.88 -21.26 -10.00
C GLU A 297 9.04 -19.99 -10.20
N TYR A 298 9.12 -19.04 -9.27
CA TYR A 298 8.32 -17.81 -9.33
C TYR A 298 9.05 -16.61 -9.94
N LEU A 299 10.37 -16.67 -10.06
CA LEU A 299 11.20 -15.56 -10.48
C LEU A 299 11.78 -15.70 -11.90
N GLU A 300 11.89 -16.94 -12.41
CA GLU A 300 12.49 -17.19 -13.71
C GLU A 300 11.49 -17.00 -14.86
N GLY A 301 12.01 -16.58 -16.04
CA GLY A 301 11.25 -16.47 -17.27
C GLY A 301 10.96 -15.01 -17.66
N GLU A 302 10.41 -14.83 -18.87
CA GLU A 302 10.08 -13.51 -19.42
C GLU A 302 8.86 -12.89 -18.71
N GLU A 303 7.90 -13.73 -18.27
CA GLU A 303 6.73 -13.34 -17.48
C GLU A 303 6.71 -14.11 -16.16
N PRO A 304 7.56 -13.73 -15.19
CA PRO A 304 7.63 -14.44 -13.91
C PRO A 304 6.33 -14.29 -13.11
N VAL A 305 6.06 -15.27 -12.24
CA VAL A 305 4.89 -15.23 -11.35
C VAL A 305 4.97 -14.04 -10.38
N PHE A 306 6.16 -13.74 -9.87
CA PHE A 306 6.43 -12.54 -9.09
C PHE A 306 6.77 -11.39 -10.04
N ARG A 307 5.75 -10.59 -10.39
CA ARG A 307 5.82 -9.56 -11.43
C ARG A 307 6.49 -8.27 -10.96
N GLY A 308 6.21 -7.84 -9.73
CA GLY A 308 6.71 -6.60 -9.15
C GLY A 308 8.23 -6.52 -9.07
N ASN A 309 8.75 -5.35 -8.73
CA ASN A 309 10.20 -5.14 -8.62
C ASN A 309 10.77 -5.63 -7.29
N LYS A 310 9.93 -5.92 -6.30
CA LYS A 310 10.33 -6.28 -4.95
C LYS A 310 9.84 -7.69 -4.59
N VAL A 311 10.68 -8.41 -3.84
CA VAL A 311 10.35 -9.72 -3.25
C VAL A 311 10.87 -9.76 -1.82
N HIS A 312 10.03 -10.21 -0.91
CA HIS A 312 10.37 -10.32 0.51
C HIS A 312 10.72 -11.78 0.86
N VAL A 313 11.84 -11.95 1.56
CA VAL A 313 12.37 -13.28 1.91
C VAL A 313 12.24 -13.60 3.40
N GLY A 314 11.50 -12.79 4.15
CA GLY A 314 11.35 -12.95 5.59
C GLY A 314 12.61 -12.54 6.34
N THR A 315 13.26 -13.51 6.97
CA THR A 315 14.51 -13.37 7.75
C THR A 315 14.37 -12.65 9.08
N ASP A 316 13.32 -12.97 9.82
CA ASP A 316 13.12 -12.56 11.20
C ASP A 316 13.39 -13.72 12.20
N GLU A 317 13.02 -13.54 13.40
CA GLU A 317 12.82 -14.45 14.53
C GLU A 317 13.67 -15.75 14.60
N TYR A 318 14.94 -15.70 14.22
CA TYR A 318 15.82 -16.88 14.36
C TYR A 318 16.64 -16.83 15.67
N SER A 319 17.12 -17.99 16.13
CA SER A 319 17.88 -18.09 17.38
C SER A 319 19.22 -17.36 17.32
N ASN A 320 19.55 -16.62 18.38
CA ASN A 320 20.87 -16.01 18.61
C ASN A 320 21.63 -16.64 19.79
N ALA A 321 21.21 -17.82 20.25
CA ALA A 321 21.77 -18.46 21.44
C ALA A 321 23.24 -18.91 21.27
N LYS A 322 23.67 -19.15 20.02
CA LYS A 322 25.03 -19.59 19.71
C LYS A 322 25.64 -18.72 18.60
N LYS A 323 26.92 -18.34 18.75
CA LYS A 323 27.61 -17.53 17.72
C LYS A 323 27.57 -18.18 16.33
N GLU A 324 27.83 -19.46 16.24
CA GLU A 324 27.83 -20.20 14.98
C GLU A 324 26.47 -20.15 14.27
N VAL A 325 25.37 -20.16 15.03
CA VAL A 325 24.00 -20.05 14.49
C VAL A 325 23.74 -18.64 13.99
N VAL A 326 24.16 -17.63 14.73
CA VAL A 326 24.09 -16.23 14.29
C VAL A 326 24.84 -16.01 12.98
N GLU A 327 26.06 -16.53 12.87
CA GLU A 327 26.86 -16.40 11.63
C GLU A 327 26.19 -17.14 10.45
N LYS A 328 25.60 -18.29 10.69
CA LYS A 328 24.82 -19.02 9.66
C LYS A 328 23.56 -18.25 9.25
N PHE A 329 22.82 -17.69 10.20
CA PHE A 329 21.64 -16.89 9.89
C PHE A 329 22.01 -15.65 9.06
N ARG A 330 23.10 -14.97 9.40
CA ARG A 330 23.60 -13.82 8.64
C ARG A 330 24.00 -14.22 7.22
N ALA A 331 24.72 -15.34 7.07
CA ALA A 331 25.09 -15.90 5.76
C ALA A 331 23.85 -16.29 4.93
N PHE A 332 22.84 -16.88 5.57
CA PHE A 332 21.55 -17.21 4.95
C PHE A 332 20.82 -15.97 4.44
N THR A 333 20.74 -14.94 5.27
CA THR A 333 20.11 -13.65 4.89
C THR A 333 20.84 -13.01 3.70
N ASP A 334 22.17 -12.95 3.72
CA ASP A 334 22.97 -12.42 2.60
C ASP A 334 22.79 -13.24 1.33
N HIS A 335 22.73 -14.58 1.44
CA HIS A 335 22.49 -15.47 0.31
C HIS A 335 21.17 -15.16 -0.39
N TYR A 336 20.07 -15.06 0.36
CA TYR A 336 18.75 -14.84 -0.25
C TYR A 336 18.56 -13.39 -0.74
N ILE A 337 19.16 -12.40 -0.11
CA ILE A 337 19.22 -11.04 -0.67
C ILE A 337 19.85 -11.09 -2.07
N ARG A 338 21.04 -11.70 -2.22
CA ARG A 338 21.75 -11.79 -3.49
C ARG A 338 21.04 -12.70 -4.49
N TYR A 339 20.40 -13.75 -4.03
CA TYR A 339 19.66 -14.68 -4.89
C TYR A 339 18.47 -13.95 -5.55
N ILE A 340 17.68 -13.23 -4.78
CA ILE A 340 16.57 -12.40 -5.31
C ILE A 340 17.10 -11.35 -6.30
N GLU A 341 18.19 -10.67 -5.97
CA GLU A 341 18.80 -9.67 -6.85
C GLU A 341 19.34 -10.28 -8.16
N SER A 342 19.74 -11.53 -8.16
CA SER A 342 20.21 -12.21 -9.37
C SER A 342 19.12 -12.35 -10.45
N PHE A 343 17.85 -12.23 -10.08
CA PHE A 343 16.68 -12.16 -10.97
C PHE A 343 16.27 -10.72 -11.31
N GLY A 344 17.09 -9.72 -10.97
CA GLY A 344 16.81 -8.30 -11.24
C GLY A 344 15.75 -7.68 -10.32
N LYS A 345 15.43 -8.32 -9.18
CA LYS A 345 14.50 -7.83 -8.18
C LYS A 345 15.22 -7.13 -7.02
N GLN A 346 14.52 -6.27 -6.30
CA GLN A 346 14.98 -5.68 -5.05
C GLN A 346 14.56 -6.58 -3.88
N ALA A 347 15.52 -6.97 -3.05
CA ALA A 347 15.23 -7.79 -1.89
C ALA A 347 14.64 -6.95 -0.74
N CYS A 348 13.63 -7.52 -0.09
CA CYS A 348 13.05 -7.01 1.15
C CYS A 348 13.24 -8.06 2.26
N VAL A 349 13.51 -7.60 3.49
CA VAL A 349 13.76 -8.44 4.67
C VAL A 349 13.05 -7.90 5.90
N TRP A 350 12.72 -8.75 6.85
CA TRP A 350 12.40 -8.31 8.21
C TRP A 350 13.66 -7.91 8.97
N GLY A 351 13.55 -6.95 9.84
CA GLY A 351 14.65 -6.52 10.69
C GLY A 351 14.99 -7.53 11.77
N ALA A 352 16.21 -8.09 11.72
CA ALA A 352 16.71 -9.07 12.70
C ALA A 352 18.19 -8.91 13.06
N LEU A 353 18.91 -7.98 12.43
CA LEU A 353 20.38 -7.96 12.47
C LEU A 353 20.98 -7.31 13.72
N THR A 354 20.21 -6.62 14.55
CA THR A 354 20.64 -6.23 15.90
C THR A 354 20.54 -7.43 16.85
N HIS A 355 19.47 -8.23 16.75
CA HIS A 355 19.29 -9.48 17.49
C HIS A 355 20.34 -10.53 17.07
N ALA A 356 20.53 -10.72 15.78
CA ALA A 356 21.56 -11.59 15.20
C ALA A 356 22.86 -10.82 14.95
N LYS A 357 23.44 -10.23 16.01
CA LYS A 357 24.70 -9.50 15.94
C LYS A 357 25.86 -10.46 15.73
N GLY A 358 26.59 -10.32 14.62
CA GLY A 358 27.70 -11.21 14.24
C GLY A 358 28.68 -10.53 13.30
N ASP A 359 29.69 -11.29 12.88
CA ASP A 359 30.80 -10.81 12.06
C ASP A 359 30.57 -11.06 10.56
N THR A 360 29.74 -12.04 10.19
CA THR A 360 29.41 -12.34 8.78
C THR A 360 28.71 -11.13 8.15
N PRO A 361 29.24 -10.57 7.06
CA PRO A 361 28.63 -9.41 6.42
C PRO A 361 27.29 -9.80 5.76
N VAL A 362 26.33 -8.87 5.83
CA VAL A 362 25.05 -8.96 5.13
C VAL A 362 24.91 -7.74 4.23
N LYS A 363 24.58 -7.97 2.97
CA LYS A 363 24.39 -6.88 2.00
C LYS A 363 23.27 -5.95 2.46
N SER A 364 23.52 -4.64 2.40
CA SER A 364 22.55 -3.60 2.78
C SER A 364 22.19 -2.66 1.61
N GLU A 365 23.12 -2.49 0.65
CA GLU A 365 22.89 -1.63 -0.50
C GLU A 365 21.68 -2.09 -1.32
N ASN A 366 20.75 -1.17 -1.58
CA ASN A 366 19.50 -1.43 -2.30
C ASN A 366 18.57 -2.47 -1.63
N VAL A 367 18.71 -2.72 -0.33
CA VAL A 367 17.87 -3.64 0.43
C VAL A 367 16.85 -2.85 1.25
N ILE A 368 15.60 -3.27 1.20
CA ILE A 368 14.53 -2.73 2.03
C ILE A 368 14.39 -3.60 3.28
N MET A 369 14.31 -2.97 4.46
CA MET A 369 14.13 -3.67 5.72
C MET A 369 12.89 -3.16 6.46
N ASN A 370 12.00 -4.06 6.81
CA ASN A 370 10.85 -3.78 7.66
C ASN A 370 11.30 -3.65 9.12
N ALA A 371 11.29 -2.43 9.66
CA ALA A 371 11.62 -2.14 11.05
C ALA A 371 10.36 -2.33 11.92
N TRP A 372 10.22 -3.50 12.53
CA TRP A 372 9.04 -3.92 13.27
C TRP A 372 9.22 -3.89 14.79
N TYR A 373 10.39 -4.30 15.27
CA TYR A 373 10.75 -4.31 16.68
C TYR A 373 12.20 -3.90 16.88
N ASN A 374 12.43 -2.85 17.69
CA ASN A 374 13.77 -2.27 17.87
C ASN A 374 14.77 -3.23 18.50
N GLY A 375 14.32 -4.21 19.30
CA GLY A 375 15.17 -5.24 19.85
C GLY A 375 15.73 -6.22 18.80
N TYR A 376 15.03 -6.41 17.69
CA TYR A 376 15.49 -7.21 16.57
C TYR A 376 16.32 -6.42 15.56
N ALA A 377 15.93 -5.17 15.28
CA ALA A 377 16.69 -4.27 14.41
C ALA A 377 16.58 -2.83 14.91
N ASP A 378 17.65 -2.30 15.49
CA ASP A 378 17.74 -0.88 15.84
C ASP A 378 17.73 -0.05 14.56
N PRO A 379 16.71 0.81 14.34
CA PRO A 379 16.57 1.53 13.08
C PRO A 379 17.75 2.44 12.77
N LYS A 380 18.34 3.08 13.76
CA LYS A 380 19.49 3.99 13.56
C LYS A 380 20.73 3.22 13.13
N GLU A 381 20.92 2.03 13.71
CA GLU A 381 22.00 1.12 13.32
C GLU A 381 21.80 0.62 11.88
N MET A 382 20.58 0.22 11.52
CA MET A 382 20.26 -0.29 10.19
C MET A 382 20.41 0.79 9.10
N ILE A 383 19.93 2.01 9.35
CA ILE A 383 20.15 3.15 8.44
C ILE A 383 21.63 3.42 8.25
N LYS A 384 22.44 3.41 9.33
CA LYS A 384 23.88 3.61 9.25
C LYS A 384 24.58 2.52 8.42
N GLN A 385 24.06 1.30 8.44
CA GLN A 385 24.54 0.20 7.61
C GLN A 385 24.13 0.30 6.13
N GLY A 386 23.18 1.19 5.79
CA GLY A 386 22.74 1.44 4.41
C GLY A 386 21.41 0.82 4.00
N TYR A 387 20.64 0.26 4.94
CA TYR A 387 19.30 -0.25 4.65
C TYR A 387 18.29 0.88 4.43
N HIS A 388 17.34 0.66 3.53
CA HIS A 388 16.14 1.48 3.40
C HIS A 388 15.05 0.91 4.30
N LEU A 389 14.53 1.70 5.24
CA LEU A 389 13.58 1.19 6.23
C LEU A 389 12.13 1.45 5.85
N ILE A 390 11.27 0.46 6.08
CA ILE A 390 9.82 0.61 6.22
C ILE A 390 9.51 0.59 7.71
N SER A 391 8.91 1.66 8.24
CA SER A 391 8.46 1.72 9.63
C SER A 391 7.15 0.93 9.80
N ILE A 392 7.20 -0.12 10.61
CA ILE A 392 6.05 -1.00 10.88
C ILE A 392 6.06 -1.48 12.35
N PRO A 393 6.09 -0.55 13.34
CA PRO A 393 6.27 -0.89 14.74
C PRO A 393 5.13 -1.79 15.26
N ASP A 394 5.49 -2.96 15.76
CA ASP A 394 4.57 -4.02 16.19
C ASP A 394 3.59 -3.56 17.28
N GLY A 395 4.06 -2.82 18.26
CA GLY A 395 3.25 -2.28 19.36
C GLY A 395 2.25 -1.20 18.95
N LEU A 396 2.27 -0.70 17.71
CA LEU A 396 1.40 0.37 17.25
C LEU A 396 0.50 -0.03 16.07
N VAL A 397 1.02 -0.77 15.10
CA VAL A 397 0.31 -1.02 13.83
C VAL A 397 -0.04 -2.48 13.60
N TYR A 398 0.41 -3.42 14.45
CA TYR A 398 0.05 -4.82 14.32
C TYR A 398 -1.34 -5.11 14.86
N ILE A 399 -2.08 -5.93 14.10
CA ILE A 399 -3.26 -6.64 14.56
C ILE A 399 -2.96 -8.13 14.34
N VAL A 400 -2.71 -8.86 15.41
CA VAL A 400 -2.44 -10.31 15.37
C VAL A 400 -3.44 -11.00 16.28
N PRO A 401 -4.61 -11.41 15.76
CA PRO A 401 -5.66 -12.02 16.56
C PRO A 401 -5.17 -13.29 17.26
N GLN A 402 -5.55 -13.44 18.54
CA GLN A 402 -5.22 -14.61 19.39
C GLN A 402 -3.71 -14.78 19.70
N ALA A 403 -2.86 -13.86 19.36
CA ALA A 403 -1.45 -13.90 19.77
C ALA A 403 -1.28 -13.79 21.30
N GLY A 404 -2.26 -13.16 21.98
CA GLY A 404 -2.27 -13.01 23.43
C GLY A 404 -1.46 -11.82 23.97
N TYR A 405 -0.58 -11.25 23.15
CA TYR A 405 0.26 -10.10 23.48
C TYR A 405 0.15 -8.93 22.51
N TYR A 406 -0.54 -9.09 21.37
CA TYR A 406 -0.95 -8.02 20.48
C TYR A 406 -2.42 -7.69 20.66
N TYR A 407 -2.79 -6.45 20.33
CA TYR A 407 -4.19 -6.02 20.35
C TYR A 407 -4.96 -6.56 19.14
N ASP A 408 -6.28 -6.74 19.33
CA ASP A 408 -7.21 -7.10 18.24
C ASP A 408 -7.74 -5.87 17.50
N TYR A 409 -7.22 -4.69 17.80
CA TYR A 409 -7.66 -3.41 17.24
C TYR A 409 -6.50 -2.43 17.11
N LEU A 410 -6.66 -1.45 16.23
CA LEU A 410 -5.77 -0.29 16.16
C LEU A 410 -6.32 0.88 16.96
N ASN A 411 -5.49 1.50 17.78
CA ASN A 411 -5.82 2.79 18.38
C ASN A 411 -5.62 3.91 17.34
N THR A 412 -6.60 4.04 16.44
CA THR A 412 -6.55 4.97 15.31
C THR A 412 -6.35 6.42 15.73
N LYS A 413 -6.92 6.83 16.86
CA LYS A 413 -6.72 8.17 17.42
C LYS A 413 -5.26 8.41 17.81
N SER A 414 -4.65 7.47 18.55
CA SER A 414 -3.26 7.59 18.96
C SER A 414 -2.31 7.55 17.75
N LEU A 415 -2.59 6.71 16.77
CA LEU A 415 -1.83 6.65 15.53
C LEU A 415 -1.87 8.00 14.80
N TYR A 416 -3.06 8.56 14.61
CA TYR A 416 -3.23 9.82 13.90
C TYR A 416 -2.60 11.02 14.60
N GLU A 417 -2.74 11.10 15.93
CA GLU A 417 -2.29 12.26 16.71
C GLU A 417 -0.81 12.21 17.09
N LYS A 418 -0.23 11.03 17.26
CA LYS A 418 1.07 10.87 17.92
C LYS A 418 2.13 10.16 17.12
N TRP A 419 1.76 9.36 16.13
CA TRP A 419 2.73 8.56 15.38
C TRP A 419 3.07 9.19 14.03
N THR A 420 4.35 9.12 13.67
CA THR A 420 4.83 9.36 12.32
C THR A 420 5.89 8.31 11.98
N PRO A 421 5.93 7.80 10.74
CA PRO A 421 6.92 6.80 10.32
C PRO A 421 8.38 7.20 10.56
N ALA A 422 8.68 8.50 10.65
CA ALA A 422 10.02 9.00 10.95
C ALA A 422 10.42 8.90 12.44
N GLN A 423 9.49 8.59 13.32
CA GLN A 423 9.73 8.33 14.76
C GLN A 423 10.01 6.85 14.97
N ILE A 424 11.16 6.39 14.53
CA ILE A 424 11.58 5.01 14.69
C ILE A 424 12.47 4.88 15.93
#